data_b12ab223bc6954ff15308be1ce9c9aff
#
_entry.id   b12ab223bc6954ff15308be1ce9c9aff
#
_cell.length_a   1.000
_cell.length_b   1.000
_cell.length_c   1.000
_cell.angle_alpha   90.00
_cell.angle_beta   90.00
_cell.angle_gamma   90.00
#
_symmetry.space_group_name_H-M   'P 1'
#
loop_
_entity.id
_entity.type
_entity.pdbx_description
1 polymer ?
#
loop_
_entity_poly.entity_id
_entity_poly.type
_entity_poly.pdbx_seq_one_letter_code
_entity_poly.pdbx_strand_id
1 'polypeptide(L)'
;MLKPCVSDGARGISFARSPDELRRLYPPTRSRYGPCIVQEFIPHEGMQYKAELLLDRSSRVKLGGVYAKLRYYPPTGGSSTLNQTVRRPEIVEQGARILRHLGWYGMGDCDFIVDPRDGVAKLMEVNPRFTRTIRVLVEAGLDFPYELYRLAMGEVPRETSAYSLDIFLRYLPADLVWFLRSKDRFRTRPSFFRFIGRDLFYEEWSLRDPLTGVGFWFVLLLDMVDPLKRRSRLR
;
A
#
# COMPACT_ATOMS: atom_id res chain seq x y z
N MET A 1 -13.33 -15.27 -1.69
CA MET A 1 -12.06 -15.04 -2.42
C MET A 1 -11.03 -16.06 -1.96
N LEU A 2 -10.35 -16.71 -2.89
CA LEU A 2 -9.23 -17.62 -2.65
C LEU A 2 -7.92 -16.86 -2.93
N LYS A 3 -7.01 -16.84 -1.95
CA LYS A 3 -5.76 -16.07 -2.00
C LYS A 3 -4.58 -16.99 -1.63
N PRO A 4 -3.52 -17.11 -2.47
CA PRO A 4 -2.29 -17.79 -2.07
C PRO A 4 -1.65 -17.11 -0.86
N CYS A 5 -1.08 -17.92 0.06
CA CYS A 5 -0.38 -17.39 1.23
C CYS A 5 0.92 -16.67 0.87
N VAL A 6 1.55 -17.05 -0.24
CA VAL A 6 2.76 -16.40 -0.76
C VAL A 6 2.51 -16.03 -2.22
N SER A 7 2.42 -14.74 -2.50
CA SER A 7 2.21 -14.20 -3.85
C SER A 7 2.49 -12.70 -3.87
N ASP A 8 2.63 -12.13 -5.06
CA ASP A 8 2.77 -10.70 -5.29
C ASP A 8 1.83 -10.23 -6.41
N GLY A 9 1.46 -8.95 -6.39
CA GLY A 9 0.70 -8.31 -7.46
C GLY A 9 -0.63 -8.99 -7.78
N ALA A 10 -1.34 -9.50 -6.77
CA ALA A 10 -2.62 -10.20 -6.88
C ALA A 10 -2.60 -11.50 -7.73
N ARG A 11 -1.43 -12.07 -7.98
CA ARG A 11 -1.30 -13.34 -8.73
C ARG A 11 -1.96 -14.48 -7.97
N GLY A 12 -2.72 -15.31 -8.70
CA GLY A 12 -3.38 -16.48 -8.14
C GLY A 12 -4.61 -16.20 -7.29
N ILE A 13 -5.03 -14.92 -7.15
CA ILE A 13 -6.31 -14.61 -6.53
C ILE A 13 -7.45 -15.06 -7.45
N SER A 14 -8.42 -15.78 -6.88
CA SER A 14 -9.61 -16.24 -7.55
C SER A 14 -10.86 -15.94 -6.73
N PHE A 15 -11.97 -15.72 -7.40
CA PHE A 15 -13.25 -15.41 -6.76
C PHE A 15 -14.19 -16.59 -6.94
N ALA A 16 -14.75 -17.09 -5.84
CA ALA A 16 -15.79 -18.12 -5.82
C ALA A 16 -17.09 -17.52 -5.31
N ARG A 17 -18.18 -17.74 -6.01
CA ARG A 17 -19.54 -17.28 -5.65
C ARG A 17 -20.36 -18.34 -4.94
N SER A 18 -19.87 -19.58 -4.92
CA SER A 18 -20.51 -20.71 -4.24
C SER A 18 -19.46 -21.66 -3.64
N PRO A 19 -19.85 -22.50 -2.67
CA PRO A 19 -18.98 -23.57 -2.15
C PRO A 19 -18.49 -24.53 -3.24
N ASP A 20 -19.31 -24.85 -4.22
CA ASP A 20 -18.94 -25.76 -5.31
C ASP A 20 -17.92 -25.13 -6.27
N GLU A 21 -18.04 -23.84 -6.54
CA GLU A 21 -17.03 -23.10 -7.29
C GLU A 21 -15.70 -23.03 -6.53
N LEU A 22 -15.75 -22.82 -5.21
CA LEU A 22 -14.56 -22.85 -4.37
C LEU A 22 -13.88 -24.23 -4.40
N ARG A 23 -14.65 -25.32 -4.29
CA ARG A 23 -14.12 -26.71 -4.37
C ARG A 23 -13.43 -26.97 -5.72
N ARG A 24 -13.93 -26.37 -6.80
CA ARG A 24 -13.31 -26.49 -8.14
C ARG A 24 -12.03 -25.67 -8.28
N LEU A 25 -12.02 -24.45 -7.72
CA LEU A 25 -10.89 -23.52 -7.85
C LEU A 25 -9.72 -23.84 -6.91
N TYR A 26 -10.00 -24.42 -5.73
CA TYR A 26 -8.99 -24.62 -4.69
C TYR A 26 -7.86 -25.58 -5.12
N PRO A 27 -8.12 -26.80 -5.66
CA PRO A 27 -7.06 -27.74 -6.00
C PRO A 27 -6.05 -27.20 -7.03
N PRO A 28 -6.45 -26.64 -8.18
CA PRO A 28 -5.49 -26.11 -9.15
C PRO A 28 -4.74 -24.89 -8.64
N THR A 29 -5.38 -24.03 -7.83
CA THR A 29 -4.71 -22.86 -7.24
C THR A 29 -3.66 -23.32 -6.23
N ARG A 30 -4.00 -24.26 -5.34
CA ARG A 30 -3.06 -24.83 -4.37
C ARG A 30 -1.89 -25.55 -5.03
N SER A 31 -2.15 -26.33 -6.08
CA SER A 31 -1.10 -27.03 -6.83
C SER A 31 -0.10 -26.07 -7.46
N ARG A 32 -0.60 -24.92 -7.96
CA ARG A 32 0.26 -23.96 -8.66
C ARG A 32 0.97 -22.98 -7.72
N TYR A 33 0.34 -22.56 -6.62
CA TYR A 33 0.81 -21.46 -5.77
C TYR A 33 1.10 -21.88 -4.32
N GLY A 34 0.91 -23.17 -3.96
CA GLY A 34 1.09 -23.64 -2.58
C GLY A 34 -0.12 -23.35 -1.68
N PRO A 35 0.09 -23.24 -0.36
CA PRO A 35 -0.98 -22.99 0.60
C PRO A 35 -1.81 -21.75 0.25
N CYS A 36 -3.13 -21.86 0.45
CA CYS A 36 -4.06 -20.80 0.16
C CYS A 36 -4.99 -20.56 1.35
N ILE A 37 -5.43 -19.33 1.52
CA ILE A 37 -6.50 -18.96 2.44
C ILE A 37 -7.79 -18.67 1.66
N VAL A 38 -8.92 -18.93 2.31
CA VAL A 38 -10.24 -18.52 1.84
C VAL A 38 -10.66 -17.33 2.70
N GLN A 39 -10.89 -16.20 2.06
CA GLN A 39 -11.20 -14.94 2.72
C GLN A 39 -12.51 -14.39 2.19
N GLU A 40 -13.27 -13.69 3.04
CA GLU A 40 -14.44 -12.93 2.59
C GLU A 40 -14.01 -11.91 1.53
N PHE A 41 -14.80 -11.80 0.47
CA PHE A 41 -14.61 -10.77 -0.53
C PHE A 41 -15.31 -9.48 -0.06
N ILE A 42 -14.52 -8.41 0.07
CA ILE A 42 -15.03 -7.07 0.33
C ILE A 42 -15.07 -6.31 -1.00
N PRO A 43 -16.21 -5.68 -1.36
CA PRO A 43 -16.32 -4.89 -2.59
C PRO A 43 -15.27 -3.77 -2.67
N HIS A 44 -14.75 -3.52 -3.86
CA HIS A 44 -13.65 -2.56 -4.09
C HIS A 44 -14.08 -1.10 -4.08
N GLU A 45 -15.37 -0.82 -3.98
CA GLU A 45 -15.95 0.53 -3.92
C GLU A 45 -15.60 1.24 -2.59
N GLY A 46 -15.18 0.48 -1.59
CA GLY A 46 -14.76 1.04 -0.30
C GLY A 46 -13.39 1.73 -0.37
N MET A 47 -13.24 2.79 0.42
CA MET A 47 -11.95 3.47 0.57
C MET A 47 -10.91 2.51 1.17
N GLN A 48 -9.72 2.50 0.59
CA GLN A 48 -8.60 1.72 1.11
C GLN A 48 -7.62 2.61 1.87
N TYR A 49 -7.14 2.07 2.99
CA TYR A 49 -6.17 2.71 3.85
C TYR A 49 -4.98 1.80 4.11
N LYS A 50 -3.84 2.41 4.36
CA LYS A 50 -2.70 1.73 4.96
C LYS A 50 -2.42 2.33 6.32
N ALA A 51 -2.26 1.45 7.32
CA ALA A 51 -1.73 1.80 8.62
C ALA A 51 -0.32 1.26 8.74
N GLU A 52 0.64 2.16 8.84
CA GLU A 52 2.04 1.82 9.10
C GLU A 52 2.29 1.94 10.60
N LEU A 53 2.84 0.89 11.19
CA LEU A 53 3.14 0.83 12.62
C LEU A 53 4.56 0.33 12.88
N LEU A 54 5.23 0.95 13.83
CA LEU A 54 6.50 0.48 14.39
C LEU A 54 6.28 0.06 15.84
N LEU A 55 6.60 -1.19 16.18
CA LEU A 55 6.42 -1.72 17.51
C LEU A 55 7.77 -2.11 18.15
N ASP A 56 7.92 -1.85 19.45
CA ASP A 56 9.07 -2.28 20.22
C ASP A 56 9.02 -3.78 20.58
N ARG A 57 10.05 -4.27 21.27
CA ARG A 57 10.15 -5.69 21.71
C ARG A 57 9.02 -6.13 22.65
N SER A 58 8.32 -5.19 23.27
CA SER A 58 7.15 -5.45 24.09
C SER A 58 5.83 -5.27 23.31
N SER A 59 5.90 -5.24 21.99
CA SER A 59 4.77 -4.98 21.07
C SER A 59 4.01 -3.68 21.37
N ARG A 60 4.70 -2.66 21.94
CA ARG A 60 4.14 -1.33 22.13
C ARG A 60 4.39 -0.50 20.89
N VAL A 61 3.34 0.18 20.42
CA VAL A 61 3.43 1.06 19.25
C VAL A 61 4.31 2.27 19.59
N LYS A 62 5.33 2.50 18.77
CA LYS A 62 6.21 3.67 18.82
C LYS A 62 5.82 4.70 17.79
N LEU A 63 5.62 4.28 16.56
CA LEU A 63 5.05 5.13 15.52
C LEU A 63 3.79 4.50 14.95
N GLY A 64 2.82 5.35 14.61
CA GLY A 64 1.60 4.95 13.93
C GLY A 64 1.11 6.06 13.01
N GLY A 65 0.90 5.74 11.73
CA GLY A 65 0.37 6.69 10.75
C GLY A 65 -0.52 6.01 9.73
N VAL A 66 -1.47 6.77 9.18
CA VAL A 66 -2.43 6.27 8.18
C VAL A 66 -2.42 7.15 6.95
N TYR A 67 -2.52 6.52 5.81
CA TYR A 67 -2.81 7.21 4.56
C TYR A 67 -3.89 6.48 3.75
N ALA A 68 -4.66 7.25 3.00
CA ALA A 68 -5.66 6.77 2.06
C ALA A 68 -5.02 6.54 0.70
N LYS A 69 -5.44 5.47 0.02
CA LYS A 69 -5.12 5.21 -1.38
C LYS A 69 -6.20 5.86 -2.24
N LEU A 70 -5.87 6.94 -2.93
CA LEU A 70 -6.85 7.72 -3.70
C LEU A 70 -7.00 7.25 -5.14
N ARG A 71 -5.93 6.72 -5.74
CA ARG A 71 -5.91 6.20 -7.11
C ARG A 71 -5.07 4.93 -7.18
N TYR A 72 -5.45 4.01 -8.08
CA TYR A 72 -4.78 2.71 -8.24
C TYR A 72 -4.54 2.39 -9.69
N TYR A 73 -3.51 1.61 -9.95
CA TYR A 73 -3.36 0.96 -11.24
C TYR A 73 -3.17 -0.56 -11.04
N PRO A 74 -3.98 -1.38 -11.71
CA PRO A 74 -5.17 -1.03 -12.54
C PRO A 74 -6.29 -0.36 -11.72
N PRO A 75 -7.20 0.42 -12.37
CA PRO A 75 -8.27 1.16 -11.66
C PRO A 75 -9.25 0.31 -10.87
N THR A 76 -9.33 -0.98 -11.18
CA THR A 76 -10.20 -1.96 -10.50
C THR A 76 -9.60 -2.54 -9.21
N GLY A 77 -8.44 -2.04 -8.79
CA GLY A 77 -7.70 -2.51 -7.62
C GLY A 77 -6.29 -2.95 -8.01
N GLY A 78 -5.30 -2.49 -7.25
CA GLY A 78 -3.89 -2.75 -7.49
C GLY A 78 -3.01 -1.87 -6.64
N SER A 79 -1.80 -1.60 -7.11
CA SER A 79 -0.89 -0.68 -6.41
C SER A 79 -1.42 0.76 -6.48
N SER A 80 -1.35 1.49 -5.36
CA SER A 80 -1.75 2.89 -5.36
C SER A 80 -0.79 3.74 -6.20
N THR A 81 -1.36 4.72 -6.89
CA THR A 81 -0.63 5.69 -7.70
C THR A 81 -0.67 7.09 -7.10
N LEU A 82 -1.63 7.34 -6.21
CA LEU A 82 -1.72 8.55 -5.40
C LEU A 82 -2.20 8.18 -4.00
N ASN A 83 -1.46 8.64 -3.00
CA ASN A 83 -1.74 8.45 -1.58
C ASN A 83 -1.85 9.80 -0.88
N GLN A 84 -2.62 9.86 0.22
CA GLN A 84 -2.82 11.06 1.04
C GLN A 84 -2.79 10.69 2.52
N THR A 85 -2.00 11.41 3.32
CA THR A 85 -2.05 11.25 4.79
C THR A 85 -3.39 11.74 5.33
N VAL A 86 -3.98 10.93 6.20
CA VAL A 86 -5.29 11.18 6.80
C VAL A 86 -5.29 10.85 8.28
N ARG A 87 -6.19 11.46 9.05
CA ARG A 87 -6.35 11.16 10.47
C ARG A 87 -7.41 10.07 10.66
N ARG A 88 -6.97 8.85 10.99
CA ARG A 88 -7.83 7.69 11.22
C ARG A 88 -7.28 6.87 12.40
N PRO A 89 -7.38 7.39 13.65
CA PRO A 89 -6.81 6.73 14.83
C PRO A 89 -7.40 5.35 15.09
N GLU A 90 -8.65 5.12 14.72
CA GLU A 90 -9.32 3.83 14.84
C GLU A 90 -8.67 2.75 13.96
N ILE A 91 -8.12 3.10 12.80
CA ILE A 91 -7.39 2.17 11.91
C ILE A 91 -6.02 1.86 12.51
N VAL A 92 -5.33 2.86 13.08
CA VAL A 92 -4.07 2.65 13.81
C VAL A 92 -4.29 1.66 14.96
N GLU A 93 -5.31 1.89 15.79
CA GLU A 93 -5.58 1.02 16.94
C GLU A 93 -6.00 -0.40 16.53
N GLN A 94 -6.77 -0.52 15.46
CA GLN A 94 -7.14 -1.82 14.91
C GLN A 94 -5.90 -2.60 14.43
N GLY A 95 -4.99 -1.97 13.68
CA GLY A 95 -3.72 -2.56 13.27
C GLY A 95 -2.83 -2.91 14.46
N ALA A 96 -2.72 -1.98 15.42
CA ALA A 96 -1.94 -2.18 16.65
C ALA A 96 -2.45 -3.38 17.47
N ARG A 97 -3.76 -3.53 17.61
CA ARG A 97 -4.37 -4.67 18.33
C ARG A 97 -4.03 -6.01 17.66
N ILE A 98 -4.08 -6.06 16.32
CA ILE A 98 -3.72 -7.27 15.55
C ILE A 98 -2.23 -7.59 15.75
N LEU A 99 -1.36 -6.60 15.59
CA LEU A 99 0.08 -6.79 15.70
C LEU A 99 0.52 -7.16 17.13
N ARG A 100 -0.09 -6.55 18.16
CA ARG A 100 0.14 -6.96 19.56
C ARG A 100 -0.27 -8.40 19.82
N HIS A 101 -1.42 -8.84 19.28
CA HIS A 101 -1.88 -10.23 19.43
C HIS A 101 -0.90 -11.23 18.80
N LEU A 102 -0.19 -10.83 17.75
CA LEU A 102 0.84 -11.62 17.08
C LEU A 102 2.22 -11.53 17.77
N GLY A 103 2.37 -10.78 18.87
CA GLY A 103 3.67 -10.53 19.50
C GLY A 103 4.65 -9.80 18.57
N TRP A 104 4.15 -8.89 17.73
CA TRP A 104 4.92 -8.27 16.67
C TRP A 104 6.03 -7.35 17.19
N TYR A 105 7.19 -7.41 16.52
CA TYR A 105 8.33 -6.54 16.74
C TYR A 105 8.79 -5.94 15.41
N GLY A 106 9.08 -4.64 15.40
CA GLY A 106 9.53 -3.93 14.20
C GLY A 106 8.37 -3.34 13.38
N MET A 107 8.58 -3.24 12.08
CA MET A 107 7.65 -2.61 11.14
C MET A 107 6.51 -3.55 10.75
N GLY A 108 5.28 -3.03 10.77
CA GLY A 108 4.09 -3.69 10.23
C GLY A 108 3.28 -2.72 9.37
N ASP A 109 3.08 -3.08 8.10
CA ASP A 109 2.22 -2.37 7.15
C ASP A 109 0.90 -3.15 7.03
N CYS A 110 -0.19 -2.56 7.54
CA CYS A 110 -1.52 -3.14 7.54
C CYS A 110 -2.39 -2.50 6.45
N ASP A 111 -2.79 -3.29 5.46
CA ASP A 111 -3.73 -2.87 4.43
C ASP A 111 -5.17 -3.08 4.88
N PHE A 112 -5.98 -2.02 4.83
CA PHE A 112 -7.40 -2.03 5.17
C PHE A 112 -8.26 -1.60 3.99
N ILE A 113 -9.48 -2.15 3.93
CA ILE A 113 -10.55 -1.68 3.07
C ILE A 113 -11.80 -1.40 3.91
N VAL A 114 -12.44 -0.28 3.69
CA VAL A 114 -13.76 -0.01 4.30
C VAL A 114 -14.81 -0.80 3.55
N ASP A 115 -15.51 -1.66 4.25
CA ASP A 115 -16.62 -2.41 3.66
C ASP A 115 -17.79 -1.45 3.37
N PRO A 116 -18.22 -1.29 2.12
CA PRO A 116 -19.31 -0.37 1.79
C PRO A 116 -20.66 -0.81 2.35
N ARG A 117 -20.78 -2.07 2.82
CA ARG A 117 -22.01 -2.62 3.37
C ARG A 117 -22.28 -2.20 4.82
N ASP A 118 -21.21 -1.99 5.61
CA ASP A 118 -21.30 -1.68 7.04
C ASP A 118 -20.43 -0.48 7.48
N GLY A 119 -19.61 0.06 6.58
CA GLY A 119 -18.70 1.18 6.87
C GLY A 119 -17.50 0.81 7.74
N VAL A 120 -17.28 -0.47 8.04
CA VAL A 120 -16.22 -0.95 8.91
C VAL A 120 -14.93 -1.20 8.11
N ALA A 121 -13.80 -0.70 8.62
CA ALA A 121 -12.49 -1.02 8.05
C ALA A 121 -12.13 -2.48 8.36
N LYS A 122 -11.87 -3.28 7.32
CA LYS A 122 -11.50 -4.70 7.43
C LYS A 122 -10.06 -4.89 6.95
N LEU A 123 -9.29 -5.68 7.70
CA LEU A 123 -7.91 -6.00 7.34
C LEU A 123 -7.89 -6.89 6.08
N MET A 124 -7.07 -6.53 5.12
CA MET A 124 -6.81 -7.33 3.92
C MET A 124 -5.52 -8.14 4.03
N GLU A 125 -4.45 -7.52 4.53
CA GLU A 125 -3.15 -8.17 4.72
C GLU A 125 -2.24 -7.37 5.64
N VAL A 126 -1.20 -8.03 6.15
CA VAL A 126 -0.08 -7.41 6.87
C VAL A 126 1.21 -7.71 6.11
N ASN A 127 1.97 -6.66 5.80
CA ASN A 127 3.27 -6.77 5.17
C ASN A 127 4.38 -6.50 6.21
N PRO A 128 5.32 -7.46 6.46
CA PRO A 128 6.42 -7.29 7.41
C PRO A 128 7.61 -6.55 6.80
N ARG A 129 7.34 -5.48 6.09
CA ARG A 129 8.36 -4.71 5.35
C ARG A 129 7.89 -3.31 5.05
N PHE A 130 8.84 -2.43 4.75
CA PHE A 130 8.49 -1.15 4.13
C PHE A 130 7.86 -1.37 2.76
N THR A 131 6.79 -0.64 2.52
CA THR A 131 6.23 -0.51 1.18
C THR A 131 6.77 0.76 0.53
N ARG A 132 6.71 0.84 -0.78
CA ARG A 132 7.18 2.00 -1.55
C ARG A 132 6.52 3.29 -1.09
N THR A 133 5.28 3.20 -0.65
CA THR A 133 4.44 4.32 -0.24
C THR A 133 4.72 4.85 1.17
N ILE A 134 5.60 4.20 1.96
CA ILE A 134 5.99 4.68 3.30
C ILE A 134 6.49 6.12 3.29
N ARG A 135 7.07 6.55 2.17
CA ARG A 135 7.58 7.90 1.98
C ARG A 135 6.53 8.98 2.27
N VAL A 136 5.24 8.73 2.06
CA VAL A 136 4.18 9.71 2.37
C VAL A 136 4.17 10.08 3.86
N LEU A 137 4.41 9.11 4.75
CA LEU A 137 4.49 9.35 6.19
C LEU A 137 5.83 9.96 6.61
N VAL A 138 6.92 9.62 5.92
CA VAL A 138 8.23 10.27 6.14
C VAL A 138 8.14 11.75 5.82
N GLU A 139 7.58 12.12 4.68
CA GLU A 139 7.36 13.53 4.29
C GLU A 139 6.34 14.24 5.21
N ALA A 140 5.47 13.48 5.86
CA ALA A 140 4.53 13.98 6.88
C ALA A 140 5.16 14.14 8.28
N GLY A 141 6.43 13.71 8.48
CA GLY A 141 7.16 13.86 9.74
C GLY A 141 7.28 12.59 10.59
N LEU A 142 6.88 11.42 10.07
CA LEU A 142 7.09 10.12 10.70
C LEU A 142 8.21 9.36 9.98
N ASP A 143 9.44 9.52 10.44
CA ASP A 143 10.61 8.86 9.84
C ASP A 143 10.73 7.40 10.31
N PHE A 144 9.85 6.54 9.80
CA PHE A 144 9.84 5.11 10.09
C PHE A 144 11.18 4.41 9.81
N PRO A 145 11.88 4.66 8.68
CA PRO A 145 13.18 4.05 8.41
C PRO A 145 14.22 4.38 9.48
N TYR A 146 14.32 5.63 9.88
CA TYR A 146 15.27 6.07 10.89
C TYR A 146 14.94 5.50 12.28
N GLU A 147 13.68 5.54 12.67
CA GLU A 147 13.26 4.99 13.96
C GLU A 147 13.37 3.46 14.03
N LEU A 148 13.18 2.75 12.91
CA LEU A 148 13.49 1.32 12.84
C LEU A 148 15.00 1.06 12.99
N TYR A 149 15.85 1.89 12.37
CA TYR A 149 17.30 1.81 12.56
C TYR A 149 17.67 2.00 14.05
N ARG A 150 17.14 3.02 14.71
CA ARG A 150 17.35 3.25 16.15
C ARG A 150 16.94 2.03 16.99
N LEU A 151 15.75 1.49 16.69
CA LEU A 151 15.26 0.28 17.34
C LEU A 151 16.20 -0.92 17.16
N ALA A 152 16.76 -1.10 15.96
CA ALA A 152 17.72 -2.16 15.66
C ALA A 152 19.06 -1.98 16.40
N MET A 153 19.49 -0.72 16.61
CA MET A 153 20.67 -0.37 17.39
C MET A 153 20.46 -0.51 18.92
N GLY A 154 19.25 -0.90 19.36
CA GLY A 154 18.92 -1.04 20.78
C GLY A 154 18.54 0.28 21.47
N GLU A 155 18.38 1.35 20.70
CA GLU A 155 17.89 2.62 21.19
C GLU A 155 16.36 2.61 21.35
N VAL A 156 15.84 3.55 22.17
CA VAL A 156 14.40 3.75 22.30
C VAL A 156 13.91 4.64 21.17
N PRO A 157 13.06 4.14 20.25
CA PRO A 157 12.48 4.95 19.21
C PRO A 157 11.60 6.06 19.80
N ARG A 158 11.43 7.13 19.04
CA ARG A 158 10.47 8.19 19.38
C ARG A 158 9.07 7.59 19.43
N GLU A 159 8.30 7.97 20.43
CA GLU A 159 6.90 7.57 20.54
C GLU A 159 6.00 8.71 20.08
N THR A 160 5.39 8.56 18.90
CA THR A 160 4.49 9.57 18.33
C THR A 160 3.57 8.99 17.27
N SER A 161 2.35 9.54 17.22
CA SER A 161 1.40 9.40 16.10
C SER A 161 0.99 10.78 15.54
N ALA A 162 1.78 11.82 15.86
CA ALA A 162 1.55 13.16 15.33
C ALA A 162 2.29 13.31 14.00
N TYR A 163 1.57 13.62 12.94
CA TYR A 163 2.09 13.85 11.59
C TYR A 163 1.22 14.84 10.83
N SER A 164 1.79 15.43 9.77
CA SER A 164 1.08 16.35 8.90
C SER A 164 0.03 15.62 8.07
N LEU A 165 -1.16 16.20 8.03
CA LEU A 165 -2.26 15.72 7.18
C LEU A 165 -2.19 16.35 5.80
N ASP A 166 -2.91 15.76 4.84
CA ASP A 166 -3.02 16.25 3.46
C ASP A 166 -1.67 16.32 2.72
N ILE A 167 -0.71 15.47 3.14
CA ILE A 167 0.51 15.23 2.38
C ILE A 167 0.22 14.17 1.32
N PHE A 168 0.57 14.46 0.08
CA PHE A 168 0.32 13.60 -1.07
C PHE A 168 1.62 12.98 -1.57
N LEU A 169 1.57 11.69 -1.91
CA LEU A 169 2.64 10.98 -2.60
C LEU A 169 2.10 10.36 -3.88
N ARG A 170 2.72 10.71 -5.00
CA ARG A 170 2.31 10.31 -6.34
C ARG A 170 3.38 9.44 -7.00
N TYR A 171 2.97 8.33 -7.61
CA TYR A 171 3.79 7.56 -8.53
C TYR A 171 3.38 7.88 -9.97
N LEU A 172 4.08 8.84 -10.58
CA LEU A 172 3.66 9.45 -11.84
C LEU A 172 3.54 8.44 -13.00
N PRO A 173 4.46 7.47 -13.21
CA PRO A 173 4.35 6.54 -14.32
C PRO A 173 3.04 5.75 -14.35
N ALA A 174 2.65 5.17 -13.21
CA ALA A 174 1.41 4.42 -13.11
C ALA A 174 0.17 5.33 -13.05
N ASP A 175 0.31 6.55 -12.51
CA ASP A 175 -0.78 7.52 -12.47
C ASP A 175 -1.12 8.07 -13.87
N LEU A 176 -0.13 8.19 -14.77
CA LEU A 176 -0.37 8.48 -16.19
C LEU A 176 -1.20 7.36 -16.86
N VAL A 177 -0.84 6.10 -16.61
CA VAL A 177 -1.60 4.96 -17.15
C VAL A 177 -2.99 4.90 -16.53
N TRP A 178 -3.12 5.19 -15.21
CA TRP A 178 -4.43 5.34 -14.58
C TRP A 178 -5.28 6.40 -15.28
N PHE A 179 -4.72 7.58 -15.55
CA PHE A 179 -5.44 8.65 -16.26
C PHE A 179 -5.94 8.21 -17.63
N LEU A 180 -5.14 7.50 -18.40
CA LEU A 180 -5.53 7.02 -19.73
C LEU A 180 -6.67 5.99 -19.66
N ARG A 181 -6.77 5.21 -18.59
CA ARG A 181 -7.70 4.07 -18.47
C ARG A 181 -8.89 4.33 -17.55
N SER A 182 -8.83 5.30 -16.66
CA SER A 182 -9.91 5.61 -15.73
C SER A 182 -11.05 6.37 -16.39
N LYS A 183 -12.27 5.99 -16.08
CA LYS A 183 -13.49 6.72 -16.47
C LYS A 183 -13.63 8.03 -15.68
N ASP A 184 -13.09 8.07 -14.46
CA ASP A 184 -13.20 9.19 -13.52
C ASP A 184 -12.03 10.17 -13.57
N ARG A 185 -11.17 10.07 -14.61
CA ARG A 185 -9.94 10.84 -14.75
C ARG A 185 -10.08 12.36 -14.61
N PHE A 186 -11.22 12.93 -14.99
CA PHE A 186 -11.50 14.37 -14.88
C PHE A 186 -12.28 14.73 -13.60
N ARG A 187 -12.80 13.76 -12.86
CA ARG A 187 -13.62 13.96 -11.66
C ARG A 187 -12.88 13.70 -10.35
N THR A 188 -11.63 13.16 -10.44
CA THR A 188 -10.83 12.82 -9.27
C THR A 188 -10.44 14.05 -8.45
N ARG A 189 -10.35 13.87 -7.13
CA ARG A 189 -9.78 14.87 -6.20
C ARG A 189 -8.63 14.24 -5.42
N PRO A 190 -7.44 14.91 -5.37
CA PRO A 190 -7.08 16.12 -6.12
C PRO A 190 -7.11 15.86 -7.64
N SER A 191 -7.23 16.93 -8.43
CA SER A 191 -7.20 16.84 -9.89
C SER A 191 -5.94 16.13 -10.38
N PHE A 192 -6.07 15.34 -11.44
CA PHE A 192 -4.89 14.71 -12.07
C PHE A 192 -3.85 15.73 -12.52
N PHE A 193 -4.28 16.92 -12.96
CA PHE A 193 -3.42 18.00 -13.45
C PHE A 193 -2.72 18.81 -12.35
N ARG A 194 -2.89 18.43 -11.09
CA ARG A 194 -2.09 18.96 -10.00
C ARG A 194 -0.72 18.31 -10.00
N PHE A 195 0.29 18.97 -10.58
CA PHE A 195 1.66 18.49 -10.66
C PHE A 195 2.63 19.17 -9.69
N ILE A 196 2.22 20.29 -9.07
CA ILE A 196 3.05 21.09 -8.17
C ILE A 196 2.27 21.40 -6.89
N GLY A 197 2.96 21.38 -5.76
CA GLY A 197 2.43 21.72 -4.45
C GLY A 197 3.47 21.48 -3.37
N ARG A 198 3.46 22.26 -2.29
CA ARG A 198 4.37 22.07 -1.14
C ARG A 198 4.08 20.78 -0.36
N ASP A 199 2.89 20.24 -0.56
CA ASP A 199 2.33 19.05 0.07
C ASP A 199 2.31 17.85 -0.90
N LEU A 200 2.81 18.00 -2.13
CA LEU A 200 2.83 16.96 -3.16
C LEU A 200 4.26 16.48 -3.42
N PHE A 201 4.49 15.21 -3.16
CA PHE A 201 5.76 14.52 -3.36
C PHE A 201 5.61 13.41 -4.41
N TYR A 202 6.73 12.99 -5.00
CA TYR A 202 6.78 11.94 -6.00
C TYR A 202 7.62 10.77 -5.51
N GLU A 203 7.18 9.53 -5.79
CA GLU A 203 7.90 8.33 -5.37
C GLU A 203 9.25 8.21 -6.07
N GLU A 204 9.27 8.53 -7.37
CA GLU A 204 10.40 8.38 -8.27
C GLU A 204 11.38 9.55 -8.27
N TRP A 205 11.04 10.67 -7.62
CA TRP A 205 11.82 11.88 -7.69
C TRP A 205 11.88 12.65 -6.36
N SER A 206 13.02 13.30 -6.12
CA SER A 206 13.22 14.17 -4.96
C SER A 206 14.07 15.38 -5.35
N LEU A 207 13.68 16.56 -4.83
CA LEU A 207 14.51 17.76 -4.94
C LEU A 207 15.84 17.64 -4.17
N ARG A 208 15.89 16.77 -3.15
CA ARG A 208 17.10 16.49 -2.36
C ARG A 208 18.08 15.60 -3.08
N ASP A 209 17.59 14.80 -4.06
CA ASP A 209 18.41 13.91 -4.89
C ASP A 209 17.80 13.83 -6.31
N PRO A 210 18.02 14.84 -7.15
CA PRO A 210 17.45 14.89 -8.50
C PRO A 210 18.01 13.83 -9.44
N LEU A 211 19.25 13.36 -9.21
CA LEU A 211 19.90 12.36 -10.06
C LEU A 211 19.21 11.00 -9.96
N THR A 212 18.69 10.64 -8.79
CA THR A 212 17.89 9.42 -8.62
C THR A 212 16.68 9.44 -9.55
N GLY A 213 16.00 10.59 -9.69
CA GLY A 213 14.89 10.73 -10.60
C GLY A 213 15.30 10.56 -12.08
N VAL A 214 16.41 11.18 -12.47
CA VAL A 214 16.96 11.02 -13.83
C VAL A 214 17.27 9.56 -14.11
N GLY A 215 17.99 8.89 -13.19
CA GLY A 215 18.31 7.46 -13.30
C GLY A 215 17.06 6.58 -13.40
N PHE A 216 16.04 6.87 -12.59
CA PHE A 216 14.77 6.14 -12.64
C PHE A 216 14.10 6.24 -14.02
N TRP A 217 13.95 7.45 -14.57
CA TRP A 217 13.32 7.65 -15.88
C TRP A 217 14.14 7.02 -17.01
N PHE A 218 15.47 7.07 -16.92
CA PHE A 218 16.35 6.41 -17.88
C PHE A 218 16.14 4.88 -17.87
N VAL A 219 16.15 4.25 -16.71
CA VAL A 219 15.90 2.80 -16.56
C VAL A 219 14.49 2.44 -17.04
N LEU A 220 13.48 3.27 -16.73
CA LEU A 220 12.12 3.04 -17.18
C LEU A 220 12.02 3.05 -18.71
N LEU A 221 12.68 3.98 -19.38
CA LEU A 221 12.74 4.04 -20.84
C LEU A 221 13.42 2.80 -21.44
N LEU A 222 14.55 2.37 -20.88
CA LEU A 222 15.21 1.13 -21.29
C LEU A 222 14.32 -0.10 -21.15
N ASP A 223 13.61 -0.21 -20.01
CA ASP A 223 12.68 -1.31 -19.76
C ASP A 223 11.47 -1.30 -20.73
N MET A 224 11.07 -0.14 -21.22
CA MET A 224 9.99 -0.03 -22.22
C MET A 224 10.44 -0.46 -23.63
N VAL A 225 11.72 -0.35 -23.93
CA VAL A 225 12.31 -0.82 -25.20
C VAL A 225 12.52 -2.34 -25.18
N ASP A 226 12.74 -2.95 -24.01
CA ASP A 226 12.88 -4.41 -23.85
C ASP A 226 11.50 -5.11 -23.94
N PRO A 227 11.24 -5.95 -24.97
CA PRO A 227 9.94 -6.60 -25.16
C PRO A 227 9.51 -7.52 -24.02
N LEU A 228 10.47 -8.15 -23.33
CA LEU A 228 10.22 -9.07 -22.20
C LEU A 228 9.80 -8.29 -20.96
N LYS A 229 10.50 -7.23 -20.63
CA LYS A 229 10.22 -6.37 -19.47
C LYS A 229 8.95 -5.52 -19.68
N ARG A 230 8.70 -5.05 -20.90
CA ARG A 230 7.48 -4.31 -21.25
C ARG A 230 6.22 -5.12 -20.95
N ARG A 231 6.19 -6.42 -21.27
CA ARG A 231 5.04 -7.31 -20.98
C ARG A 231 4.79 -7.48 -19.47
N SER A 232 5.83 -7.47 -18.64
CA SER A 232 5.68 -7.64 -17.20
C SER A 232 5.17 -6.38 -16.48
N ARG A 233 5.46 -5.19 -17.02
CA ARG A 233 5.05 -3.90 -16.45
C ARG A 233 3.66 -3.41 -16.86
N LEU A 234 3.14 -3.91 -17.98
CA LEU A 234 1.82 -3.53 -18.50
C LEU A 234 0.69 -4.49 -18.07
N ARG A 235 1.02 -5.55 -17.36
CA ARG A 235 0.08 -6.46 -16.69
C ARG A 235 -0.19 -6.00 -15.26
#